data_1340e6e1f853a2996dfcc486b9c82f61
#
_entry.id   1340e6e1f853a2996dfcc486b9c82f61
#
_cell.length_a   1.000
_cell.length_b   1.000
_cell.length_c   1.000
_cell.angle_alpha   90.00
_cell.angle_beta   90.00
_cell.angle_gamma   90.00
#
_symmetry.space_group_name_H-M   'P 1'
#
loop_
_entity.id
_entity.type
_entity.pdbx_description
1 polymer ?
#
loop_
_entity_poly.entity_id
_entity_poly.type
_entity_poly.pdbx_seq_one_letter_code
_entity_poly.pdbx_strand_id
1 'polypeptide(L)'
;MARVPSMGSKPEMTVRRAVHAAGFRYRLHRPDLPGKPDLVFPRYKLAVFVHGCFWHWHGCKRSRMPAANRDYWERKIARNMERDKRHLADLATLGWTVSVIWECELQQGIDALIADLDERRRADRARE
;
A
#
# COMPACT_ATOMS: atom_id res chain seq x y z
N MET A 1 11.04 18.52 12.95
CA MET A 1 10.13 17.91 11.97
C MET A 1 9.35 16.78 12.63
N ALA A 2 8.06 16.81 12.52
CA ALA A 2 7.25 15.77 13.13
C ALA A 2 7.59 14.41 12.51
N ARG A 3 7.76 13.42 13.37
CA ARG A 3 8.03 12.06 12.92
C ARG A 3 6.80 11.52 12.20
N VAL A 4 6.97 11.12 10.95
CA VAL A 4 5.90 10.41 10.24
C VAL A 4 5.86 8.99 10.79
N PRO A 5 4.74 8.55 11.37
CA PRO A 5 4.66 7.19 11.90
C PRO A 5 4.82 6.17 10.76
N SER A 6 5.56 5.10 11.02
CA SER A 6 5.73 4.01 10.06
C SER A 6 4.46 3.17 9.89
N MET A 7 3.54 3.27 10.85
CA MET A 7 2.26 2.54 10.86
C MET A 7 1.15 3.48 11.31
N GLY A 8 -0.06 3.22 10.84
CA GLY A 8 -1.23 4.01 11.24
C GLY A 8 -1.22 5.43 10.73
N SER A 9 -0.59 5.68 9.58
CA SER A 9 -0.61 7.00 8.95
C SER A 9 -2.03 7.43 8.61
N LYS A 10 -2.24 8.74 8.43
CA LYS A 10 -3.57 9.27 8.12
C LYS A 10 -4.17 8.66 6.85
N PRO A 11 -3.43 8.55 5.73
CA PRO A 11 -3.95 7.87 4.55
C PRO A 11 -4.30 6.41 4.81
N GLU A 12 -3.45 5.69 5.54
CA GLU A 12 -3.72 4.30 5.89
C GLU A 12 -5.01 4.16 6.70
N MET A 13 -5.22 5.04 7.68
CA MET A 13 -6.43 5.01 8.51
C MET A 13 -7.68 5.25 7.66
N THR A 14 -7.60 6.14 6.68
CA THR A 14 -8.71 6.40 5.76
C THR A 14 -9.07 5.14 4.97
N VAL A 15 -8.07 4.44 4.44
CA VAL A 15 -8.27 3.17 3.73
C VAL A 15 -8.90 2.12 4.64
N ARG A 16 -8.36 1.97 5.85
CA ARG A 16 -8.86 0.98 6.82
C ARG A 16 -10.33 1.18 7.14
N ARG A 17 -10.72 2.43 7.40
CA ARG A 17 -12.11 2.76 7.74
C ARG A 17 -13.06 2.49 6.59
N ALA A 18 -12.66 2.86 5.37
CA ALA A 18 -13.49 2.65 4.18
C ALA A 18 -13.71 1.17 3.90
N VAL A 19 -12.65 0.38 3.99
CA VAL A 19 -12.70 -1.07 3.76
C VAL A 19 -13.56 -1.77 4.83
N HIS A 20 -13.38 -1.38 6.09
CA HIS A 20 -14.15 -1.94 7.19
C HIS A 20 -15.63 -1.60 7.05
N ALA A 21 -15.95 -0.35 6.68
CA ALA A 21 -17.33 0.07 6.46
C ALA A 21 -17.99 -0.67 5.30
N ALA A 22 -17.20 -1.08 4.29
CA ALA A 22 -17.69 -1.87 3.17
C ALA A 22 -17.91 -3.36 3.52
N GLY A 23 -17.57 -3.75 4.74
CA GLY A 23 -17.84 -5.10 5.24
C GLY A 23 -16.69 -6.08 5.09
N PHE A 24 -15.50 -5.60 4.80
CA PHE A 24 -14.33 -6.47 4.66
C PHE A 24 -13.47 -6.43 5.91
N ARG A 25 -12.86 -7.57 6.22
CA ARG A 25 -11.96 -7.72 7.37
C ARG A 25 -10.55 -7.98 6.87
N TYR A 26 -9.57 -7.40 7.55
CA TYR A 26 -8.17 -7.42 7.14
C TYR A 26 -7.27 -7.66 8.35
N ARG A 27 -6.04 -8.08 8.04
CA ARG A 27 -4.92 -8.11 8.99
C ARG A 27 -4.01 -6.93 8.69
N LEU A 28 -3.30 -6.46 9.73
CA LEU A 28 -2.42 -5.30 9.61
C LEU A 28 -0.96 -5.72 9.72
N HIS A 29 -0.12 -5.09 8.90
CA HIS A 29 1.33 -5.07 9.07
C HIS A 29 1.96 -6.45 9.36
N ARG A 30 1.61 -7.45 8.57
CA ARG A 30 2.16 -8.80 8.75
C ARG A 30 3.66 -8.81 8.49
N PRO A 31 4.50 -9.08 9.52
CA PRO A 31 5.96 -9.04 9.35
C PRO A 31 6.51 -10.26 8.59
N ASP A 32 5.71 -11.31 8.44
CA ASP A 32 6.09 -12.51 7.70
C ASP A 32 6.01 -12.33 6.18
N LEU A 33 5.43 -11.23 5.71
CA LEU A 33 5.33 -10.95 4.28
C LEU A 33 6.34 -9.88 3.84
N PRO A 34 6.92 -10.01 2.63
CA PRO A 34 7.85 -9.00 2.12
C PRO A 34 7.24 -7.60 2.15
N GLY A 35 7.99 -6.64 2.69
CA GLY A 35 7.58 -5.24 2.74
C GLY A 35 6.56 -4.88 3.82
N LYS A 36 6.10 -5.83 4.61
CA LYS A 36 5.09 -5.61 5.65
C LYS A 36 3.89 -4.84 5.10
N PRO A 37 3.07 -5.44 4.23
CA PRO A 37 1.90 -4.75 3.67
C PRO A 37 1.03 -4.11 4.75
N ASP A 38 0.48 -2.95 4.45
CA ASP A 38 -0.34 -2.21 5.42
C ASP A 38 -1.63 -2.92 5.76
N LEU A 39 -2.30 -3.47 4.73
CA LEU A 39 -3.48 -4.31 4.92
C LEU A 39 -3.29 -5.63 4.19
N VAL A 40 -3.74 -6.72 4.80
CA VAL A 40 -3.64 -8.05 4.21
C VAL A 40 -4.99 -8.73 4.26
N PHE A 41 -5.39 -9.31 3.14
CA PHE A 41 -6.60 -10.11 3.03
C PHE A 41 -6.20 -11.55 2.73
N PRO A 42 -5.93 -12.35 3.77
CA PRO A 42 -5.40 -13.71 3.58
C PRO A 42 -6.31 -14.62 2.75
N ARG A 43 -7.62 -14.46 2.91
CA ARG A 43 -8.60 -15.24 2.16
C ARG A 43 -8.42 -15.11 0.65
N TYR A 44 -8.04 -13.92 0.18
CA TYR A 44 -7.88 -13.63 -1.24
C TYR A 44 -6.42 -13.57 -1.68
N LYS A 45 -5.48 -13.78 -0.77
CA LYS A 45 -4.05 -13.58 -1.01
C LYS A 45 -3.79 -12.22 -1.65
N LEU A 46 -4.39 -11.18 -1.05
CA LEU A 46 -4.26 -9.81 -1.51
C LEU A 46 -3.51 -9.00 -0.44
N ALA A 47 -2.44 -8.36 -0.86
CA ALA A 47 -1.64 -7.47 -0.02
C ALA A 47 -1.79 -6.03 -0.53
N VAL A 48 -2.04 -5.09 0.38
CA VAL A 48 -2.27 -3.70 0.04
C VAL A 48 -1.23 -2.82 0.73
N PHE A 49 -0.58 -1.97 -0.07
CA PHE A 49 0.32 -0.94 0.43
C PHE A 49 -0.33 0.42 0.26
N VAL A 50 -0.21 1.26 1.29
CA VAL A 50 -0.64 2.66 1.22
C VAL A 50 0.63 3.49 1.24
N HIS A 51 1.03 4.01 0.07
CA HIS A 51 2.32 4.65 -0.12
C HIS A 51 2.22 6.18 -0.04
N GLY A 52 3.08 6.79 0.77
CA GLY A 52 3.29 8.23 0.72
C GLY A 52 4.08 8.59 -0.54
N CYS A 53 3.63 9.60 -1.26
CA CYS A 53 4.18 9.93 -2.58
C CYS A 53 5.66 10.33 -2.53
N PHE A 54 6.08 11.03 -1.49
CA PHE A 54 7.48 11.45 -1.36
C PHE A 54 8.40 10.25 -1.09
N TRP A 55 8.07 9.43 -0.07
CA TRP A 55 8.94 8.35 0.39
C TRP A 55 9.10 7.23 -0.63
N HIS A 56 8.09 7.02 -1.46
CA HIS A 56 8.11 5.98 -2.49
C HIS A 56 8.28 6.55 -3.89
N TRP A 57 8.46 7.85 -3.98
CA TRP A 57 8.71 8.62 -5.20
C TRP A 57 7.73 8.31 -6.32
N HIS A 58 6.49 8.68 -6.10
CA HIS A 58 5.41 8.46 -7.06
C HIS A 58 5.57 9.28 -8.34
N GLY A 59 6.27 10.41 -8.28
CA GLY A 59 6.44 11.30 -9.43
C GLY A 59 5.34 12.33 -9.60
N CYS A 60 4.41 12.42 -8.65
CA CYS A 60 3.37 13.44 -8.64
C CYS A 60 3.86 14.74 -8.00
N LYS A 61 2.99 15.74 -7.88
CA LYS A 61 3.31 17.03 -7.28
C LYS A 61 3.83 16.93 -5.84
N ARG A 62 3.44 15.88 -5.12
CA ARG A 62 3.87 15.65 -3.74
C ARG A 62 5.29 15.09 -3.67
N SER A 63 5.81 14.58 -4.78
CA SER A 63 7.17 14.02 -4.88
C SER A 63 8.13 15.14 -5.25
N ARG A 64 8.41 16.03 -4.29
CA ARG A 64 9.30 17.16 -4.52
C ARG A 64 10.60 16.98 -3.74
N MET A 65 11.71 16.93 -4.47
CA MET A 65 13.02 16.77 -3.87
C MET A 65 13.44 18.02 -3.10
N PRO A 66 13.82 17.89 -1.81
CA PRO A 66 14.32 19.03 -1.05
C PRO A 66 15.60 19.60 -1.66
N ALA A 67 15.75 20.93 -1.63
CA ALA A 67 16.95 21.58 -2.14
C ALA A 67 18.17 21.31 -1.24
N ALA A 68 17.95 21.31 0.09
CA ALA A 68 19.01 21.03 1.05
C ALA A 68 19.31 19.54 1.11
N ASN A 69 20.59 19.17 1.11
CA ASN A 69 21.04 17.76 1.18
C ASN A 69 20.47 16.91 0.05
N ARG A 70 20.38 17.46 -1.14
CA ARG A 70 19.78 16.81 -2.29
C ARG A 70 20.37 15.44 -2.57
N ASP A 71 21.69 15.30 -2.54
CA ASP A 71 22.35 14.02 -2.79
C ASP A 71 21.94 12.95 -1.79
N TYR A 72 21.80 13.33 -0.52
CA TYR A 72 21.35 12.42 0.52
C TYR A 72 19.93 11.90 0.22
N TRP A 73 19.02 12.84 -0.13
CA TRP A 73 17.62 12.48 -0.39
C TRP A 73 17.47 11.65 -1.67
N GLU A 74 18.23 11.99 -2.71
CA GLU A 74 18.19 11.21 -3.95
C GLU A 74 18.62 9.76 -3.72
N ARG A 75 19.69 9.55 -2.95
CA ARG A 75 20.15 8.19 -2.63
C ARG A 75 19.14 7.45 -1.77
N LYS A 76 18.55 8.12 -0.79
CA LYS A 76 17.57 7.49 0.10
C LYS A 76 16.30 7.07 -0.66
N ILE A 77 15.79 7.97 -1.51
CA ILE A 77 14.61 7.67 -2.34
C ILE A 77 14.91 6.54 -3.33
N ALA A 78 16.07 6.57 -3.96
CA ALA A 78 16.45 5.50 -4.89
C ALA A 78 16.50 4.13 -4.19
N ARG A 79 17.01 4.06 -2.97
CA ARG A 79 17.02 2.82 -2.18
C ARG A 79 15.61 2.37 -1.82
N ASN A 80 14.74 3.33 -1.47
CA ASN A 80 13.35 3.02 -1.16
C ASN A 80 12.61 2.44 -2.38
N MET A 81 12.80 3.04 -3.55
CA MET A 81 12.21 2.57 -4.80
C MET A 81 12.68 1.15 -5.15
N GLU A 82 13.97 0.90 -5.03
CA GLU A 82 14.54 -0.42 -5.31
C GLU A 82 14.00 -1.46 -4.33
N ARG A 83 13.95 -1.12 -3.06
CA ARG A 83 13.38 -2.01 -2.02
C ARG A 83 11.92 -2.31 -2.31
N ASP A 84 11.13 -1.30 -2.68
CA ASP A 84 9.71 -1.48 -3.00
C ASP A 84 9.53 -2.45 -4.16
N LYS A 85 10.33 -2.31 -5.21
CA LYS A 85 10.31 -3.23 -6.35
C LYS A 85 10.57 -4.67 -5.92
N ARG A 86 11.56 -4.88 -5.06
CA ARG A 86 11.88 -6.23 -4.57
C ARG A 86 10.74 -6.82 -3.77
N HIS A 87 10.12 -6.00 -2.90
CA HIS A 87 9.00 -6.47 -2.10
C HIS A 87 7.82 -6.90 -2.96
N LEU A 88 7.50 -6.12 -4.00
CA LEU A 88 6.42 -6.45 -4.92
C LEU A 88 6.72 -7.74 -5.69
N ALA A 89 7.95 -7.89 -6.17
CA ALA A 89 8.36 -9.09 -6.89
C ALA A 89 8.33 -10.33 -5.98
N ASP A 90 8.80 -10.19 -4.75
CA ASP A 90 8.82 -11.29 -3.78
C ASP A 90 7.39 -11.73 -3.41
N LEU A 91 6.49 -10.77 -3.23
CA LEU A 91 5.08 -11.09 -2.95
C LEU A 91 4.44 -11.83 -4.12
N ALA A 92 4.70 -11.38 -5.35
CA ALA A 92 4.18 -12.05 -6.54
C ALA A 92 4.69 -13.48 -6.63
N THR A 93 5.97 -13.70 -6.33
CA THR A 93 6.58 -15.04 -6.31
C THR A 93 5.89 -15.95 -5.28
N LEU A 94 5.46 -15.38 -4.15
CA LEU A 94 4.74 -16.13 -3.12
C LEU A 94 3.26 -16.36 -3.46
N GLY A 95 2.81 -15.90 -4.61
CA GLY A 95 1.43 -16.08 -5.06
C GLY A 95 0.45 -15.02 -4.57
N TRP A 96 0.96 -13.90 -4.08
CA TRP A 96 0.13 -12.80 -3.62
C TRP A 96 -0.15 -11.80 -4.73
N THR A 97 -1.38 -11.30 -4.78
CA THR A 97 -1.72 -10.14 -5.58
C THR A 97 -1.43 -8.90 -4.76
N VAL A 98 -0.87 -7.89 -5.39
CA VAL A 98 -0.48 -6.66 -4.69
C VAL A 98 -1.26 -5.48 -5.26
N SER A 99 -1.78 -4.65 -4.36
CA SER A 99 -2.43 -3.40 -4.71
C SER A 99 -1.71 -2.26 -3.99
N VAL A 100 -1.40 -1.20 -4.71
CA VAL A 100 -0.73 -0.02 -4.14
C VAL A 100 -1.68 1.16 -4.25
N ILE A 101 -1.94 1.80 -3.11
CA ILE A 101 -2.75 3.01 -3.04
C ILE A 101 -1.84 4.18 -2.72
N TRP A 102 -1.82 5.21 -3.57
CA TRP A 102 -1.00 6.40 -3.38
C TRP A 102 -1.79 7.50 -2.67
N GLU A 103 -1.15 8.21 -1.76
CA GLU A 103 -1.84 9.24 -0.98
C GLU A 103 -2.44 10.35 -1.83
N CYS A 104 -1.85 10.69 -2.97
CA CYS A 104 -2.39 11.72 -3.87
C CYS A 104 -3.62 11.25 -4.66
N GLU A 105 -3.85 9.94 -4.70
CA GLU A 105 -4.97 9.31 -5.41
C GLU A 105 -5.77 8.42 -4.45
N LEU A 106 -5.88 8.85 -3.21
CA LEU A 106 -6.40 8.02 -2.13
C LEU A 106 -7.81 7.52 -2.39
N GLN A 107 -8.73 8.41 -2.78
CA GLN A 107 -10.13 8.02 -3.00
C GLN A 107 -10.27 7.06 -4.19
N GLN A 108 -9.55 7.33 -5.27
CA GLN A 108 -9.54 6.45 -6.44
C GLN A 108 -9.01 5.06 -6.08
N GLY A 109 -7.93 5.01 -5.30
CA GLY A 109 -7.35 3.76 -4.84
C GLY A 109 -8.30 2.98 -3.94
N ILE A 110 -8.98 3.66 -3.03
CA ILE A 110 -9.97 3.05 -2.15
C ILE A 110 -11.12 2.46 -2.96
N ASP A 111 -11.66 3.23 -3.91
CA ASP A 111 -12.78 2.78 -4.73
C ASP A 111 -12.40 1.55 -5.55
N ALA A 112 -11.21 1.55 -6.15
CA ALA A 112 -10.71 0.41 -6.92
C ALA A 112 -10.51 -0.83 -6.03
N LEU A 113 -9.99 -0.64 -4.82
CA LEU A 113 -9.78 -1.73 -3.88
C LEU A 113 -11.11 -2.36 -3.46
N ILE A 114 -12.09 -1.54 -3.11
CA ILE A 114 -13.41 -2.04 -2.70
C ILE A 114 -14.09 -2.78 -3.84
N ALA A 115 -13.98 -2.28 -5.07
CA ALA A 115 -14.53 -2.95 -6.25
C ALA A 115 -13.87 -4.33 -6.47
N ASP A 116 -12.55 -4.41 -6.31
CA ASP A 116 -11.80 -5.66 -6.42
C ASP A 116 -12.21 -6.65 -5.33
N LEU A 117 -12.33 -6.18 -4.10
CA LEU A 117 -12.75 -7.02 -2.97
C LEU A 117 -14.18 -7.54 -3.17
N ASP A 118 -15.09 -6.70 -3.65
CA ASP A 118 -16.46 -7.12 -3.96
C ASP A 118 -16.48 -8.21 -5.01
N GLU A 119 -15.68 -8.07 -6.04
CA GLU A 119 -15.59 -9.08 -7.11
C GLU A 119 -15.05 -10.40 -6.57
N ARG A 120 -14.01 -10.34 -5.74
CA ARG A 120 -13.43 -11.54 -5.13
C ARG A 120 -14.42 -12.23 -4.19
N ARG A 121 -15.17 -11.45 -3.44
CA ARG A 121 -16.20 -11.99 -2.55
C ARG A 121 -17.32 -12.69 -3.34
N ARG A 122 -17.74 -12.11 -4.45
CA ARG A 122 -18.75 -12.72 -5.31
C ARG A 122 -18.23 -14.01 -5.94
N ALA A 123 -16.98 -14.02 -6.38
CA ALA A 123 -16.37 -15.23 -6.95
C ALA A 123 -16.27 -16.34 -5.91
N ASP A 124 -15.94 -16.02 -4.67
CA ASP A 124 -15.89 -16.99 -3.57
C ASP A 124 -17.26 -17.59 -3.28
N ARG A 125 -18.30 -16.74 -3.23
CA ARG A 125 -19.67 -17.21 -3.00
C ARG A 125 -20.18 -18.10 -4.11
N ALA A 126 -19.79 -17.83 -5.34
CA ALA A 126 -20.17 -18.64 -6.49
C ALA A 126 -19.57 -20.04 -6.47
N ARG A 127 -18.48 -20.23 -5.71
CA ARG A 127 -17.83 -21.54 -5.56
C ARG A 127 -18.44 -22.42 -4.48
N GLU A 128 -19.26 -21.84 -3.62
CA GLU A 128 -19.89 -22.57 -2.51
C GLU A 128 -21.08 -23.43 -2.93
#